data_8baaf05e79020b6a9890742d52f08c8d
#
_entry.id   8baaf05e79020b6a9890742d52f08c8d
#
_cell.length_a   1.000
_cell.length_b   1.000
_cell.length_c   1.000
_cell.angle_alpha   90.00
_cell.angle_beta   90.00
_cell.angle_gamma   90.00
#
_symmetry.space_group_name_H-M   'P 1'
#
loop_
_entity.id
_entity.type
_entity.pdbx_description
1 polymer ?
#
loop_
_entity_poly.entity_id
_entity_poly.type
_entity_poly.pdbx_seq_one_letter_code
_entity_poly.pdbx_strand_id
1 'polypeptide(L)'
;MKITQTIQRYLVILEELQTGPVPKADLLGRIQKRGEALGYDLSISQRQLERDRNDIQTLFDLDIEMDRKSRAYYLPEKYQPGITEKLLEQMAFFFSVRKAHPADEYIHFDKRESQGNQYLTELANAIRNQRILDIGYQKFESDEEKKHTFYPLALKQFRVRWYLIGQIKGKDFLTVLGLDRMKNLIVTDALFNRMECLPVSAILHYSFGIIDTGEAPERIEFEVRNRQAEYLKSQPIHQSQKLLKKGPDWTRFKLKLQITHHLKQELLSLIPNIKIVHPPSLMEEFQSILLEAINLQQE
;
A
#
# COMPACT_ATOMS: atom_id res chain seq x y z
N MET A 1 2.36 -33.42 -0.08
CA MET A 1 2.23 -32.32 0.89
C MET A 1 1.29 -31.29 0.30
N LYS A 2 0.29 -30.81 1.03
CA LYS A 2 -0.69 -29.86 0.49
C LYS A 2 -0.02 -28.50 0.26
N ILE A 3 -0.28 -27.83 -0.84
CA ILE A 3 0.25 -26.51 -1.22
C ILE A 3 0.20 -25.51 -0.04
N THR A 4 -0.88 -25.56 0.74
CA THR A 4 -1.05 -24.73 1.94
C THR A 4 0.07 -24.92 2.98
N GLN A 5 0.49 -26.15 3.27
CA GLN A 5 1.57 -26.41 4.24
C GLN A 5 2.92 -25.91 3.72
N THR A 6 3.16 -26.03 2.42
CA THR A 6 4.38 -25.51 1.79
C THR A 6 4.48 -24.00 1.91
N ILE A 7 3.41 -23.28 1.57
CA ILE A 7 3.38 -21.81 1.70
C ILE A 7 3.50 -21.37 3.17
N GLN A 8 2.80 -22.03 4.10
CA GLN A 8 2.91 -21.75 5.53
C GLN A 8 4.37 -21.91 6.01
N ARG A 9 5.06 -22.94 5.54
CA ARG A 9 6.46 -23.15 5.90
C ARG A 9 7.36 -22.03 5.37
N TYR A 10 7.14 -21.56 4.15
CA TYR A 10 7.88 -20.43 3.60
C TYR A 10 7.66 -19.16 4.43
N LEU A 11 6.42 -18.88 4.84
CA LEU A 11 6.11 -17.74 5.69
C LEU A 11 6.81 -17.85 7.05
N VAL A 12 6.76 -19.01 7.69
CA VAL A 12 7.45 -19.25 8.96
C VAL A 12 8.96 -19.08 8.84
N ILE A 13 9.59 -19.58 7.75
CA ILE A 13 11.02 -19.36 7.50
C ILE A 13 11.34 -17.88 7.41
N LEU A 14 10.55 -17.13 6.67
CA LEU A 14 10.75 -15.69 6.48
C LEU A 14 10.52 -14.91 7.78
N GLU A 15 9.47 -15.21 8.55
CA GLU A 15 9.20 -14.60 9.85
C GLU A 15 10.36 -14.80 10.85
N GLU A 16 10.89 -16.02 10.94
CA GLU A 16 12.02 -16.32 11.83
C GLU A 16 13.28 -15.53 11.44
N LEU A 17 13.53 -15.35 10.14
CA LEU A 17 14.70 -14.63 9.65
C LEU A 17 14.54 -13.09 9.68
N GLN A 18 13.33 -12.57 9.81
CA GLN A 18 13.09 -11.14 10.02
C GLN A 18 13.55 -10.65 11.39
N THR A 19 13.50 -11.52 12.40
CA THR A 19 13.95 -11.20 13.76
C THR A 19 15.47 -11.10 13.86
N GLY A 20 16.22 -11.52 12.84
CA GLY A 20 17.67 -11.50 12.76
C GLY A 20 18.25 -12.82 12.26
N PRO A 21 19.58 -12.93 12.19
CA PRO A 21 20.25 -14.15 11.76
C PRO A 21 19.93 -15.34 12.67
N VAL A 22 19.54 -16.47 12.09
CA VAL A 22 19.21 -17.71 12.81
C VAL A 22 20.21 -18.80 12.48
N PRO A 23 20.89 -19.41 13.49
CA PRO A 23 21.80 -20.51 13.27
C PRO A 23 21.12 -21.66 12.51
N LYS A 24 21.85 -22.23 11.54
CA LYS A 24 21.36 -23.35 10.73
C LYS A 24 20.83 -24.51 11.56
N ALA A 25 21.47 -24.81 12.68
CA ALA A 25 21.08 -25.89 13.58
C ALA A 25 19.73 -25.63 14.27
N ASP A 26 19.41 -24.36 14.53
CA ASP A 26 18.21 -23.96 15.28
C ASP A 26 16.99 -23.75 14.38
N LEU A 27 17.20 -23.35 13.12
CA LEU A 27 16.11 -22.97 12.22
C LEU A 27 15.08 -24.09 12.01
N LEU A 28 15.53 -25.34 11.87
CA LEU A 28 14.62 -26.47 11.70
C LEU A 28 13.72 -26.68 12.93
N GLY A 29 14.29 -26.57 14.14
CA GLY A 29 13.54 -26.68 15.38
C GLY A 29 12.54 -25.52 15.56
N ARG A 30 12.92 -24.30 15.16
CA ARG A 30 12.02 -23.15 15.19
C ARG A 30 10.85 -23.30 14.23
N ILE A 31 11.11 -23.77 13.00
CA ILE A 31 10.07 -24.05 11.99
C ILE A 31 9.07 -25.09 12.53
N GLN A 32 9.57 -26.19 13.11
CA GLN A 32 8.72 -27.22 13.70
C GLN A 32 7.85 -26.65 14.84
N LYS A 33 8.47 -26.00 15.81
CA LYS A 33 7.77 -25.43 16.98
C LYS A 33 6.70 -24.39 16.58
N ARG A 34 7.03 -23.55 15.59
CA ARG A 34 6.10 -22.57 15.07
C ARG A 34 4.96 -23.23 14.30
N GLY A 35 5.26 -24.30 13.54
CA GLY A 35 4.24 -25.11 12.86
C GLY A 35 3.25 -25.72 13.85
N GLU A 36 3.73 -26.32 14.93
CA GLU A 36 2.90 -26.90 16.00
C GLU A 36 1.96 -25.86 16.61
N ALA A 37 2.48 -24.64 16.90
CA ALA A 37 1.68 -23.54 17.41
C ALA A 37 0.58 -23.08 16.43
N LEU A 38 0.84 -23.18 15.12
CA LEU A 38 -0.12 -22.87 14.05
C LEU A 38 -1.00 -24.08 13.70
N GLY A 39 -0.83 -25.24 14.36
CA GLY A 39 -1.55 -26.48 14.10
C GLY A 39 -1.17 -27.15 12.76
N TYR A 40 0.06 -26.95 12.27
CA TYR A 40 0.64 -27.61 11.09
C TYR A 40 1.83 -28.47 11.46
N ASP A 41 1.99 -29.62 10.83
CA ASP A 41 3.28 -30.32 10.83
C ASP A 41 4.14 -29.69 9.72
N LEU A 42 5.07 -28.84 10.13
CA LEU A 42 6.04 -28.19 9.26
C LEU A 42 7.44 -28.77 9.40
N SER A 43 7.59 -29.95 10.04
CA SER A 43 8.85 -30.65 10.19
C SER A 43 9.47 -30.99 8.84
N ILE A 44 10.72 -30.59 8.62
CA ILE A 44 11.43 -30.80 7.37
C ILE A 44 12.87 -31.24 7.58
N SER A 45 13.43 -31.88 6.56
CA SER A 45 14.85 -32.17 6.49
C SER A 45 15.67 -30.94 6.04
N GLN A 46 16.96 -30.96 6.29
CA GLN A 46 17.89 -29.96 5.78
C GLN A 46 17.82 -29.83 4.23
N ARG A 47 17.68 -30.96 3.53
CA ARG A 47 17.56 -30.97 2.07
C ARG A 47 16.27 -30.28 1.58
N GLN A 48 15.20 -30.40 2.37
CA GLN A 48 13.96 -29.71 2.06
C GLN A 48 14.08 -28.21 2.31
N LEU A 49 14.77 -27.80 3.38
CA LEU A 49 15.04 -26.38 3.65
C LEU A 49 15.80 -25.70 2.50
N GLU A 50 16.81 -26.39 1.92
CA GLU A 50 17.55 -25.85 0.77
C GLU A 50 16.64 -25.68 -0.48
N ARG A 51 15.70 -26.61 -0.70
CA ARG A 51 14.70 -26.47 -1.77
C ARG A 51 13.76 -25.29 -1.49
N ASP A 52 13.27 -25.21 -0.26
CA ASP A 52 12.36 -24.14 0.15
C ASP A 52 13.01 -22.75 0.01
N ARG A 53 14.32 -22.62 0.24
CA ARG A 53 15.06 -21.38 -0.01
C ARG A 53 15.04 -20.99 -1.48
N ASN A 54 15.27 -21.94 -2.39
CA ASN A 54 15.23 -21.69 -3.82
C ASN A 54 13.80 -21.34 -4.29
N ASP A 55 12.80 -22.01 -3.72
CA ASP A 55 11.40 -21.71 -4.02
C ASP A 55 11.00 -20.32 -3.51
N ILE A 56 11.44 -19.93 -2.31
CA ILE A 56 11.25 -18.60 -1.74
C ILE A 56 11.90 -17.53 -2.63
N GLN A 57 13.13 -17.77 -3.10
CA GLN A 57 13.78 -16.86 -4.03
C GLN A 57 12.99 -16.70 -5.33
N THR A 58 12.51 -17.82 -5.89
CA THR A 58 11.76 -17.80 -7.14
C THR A 58 10.39 -17.15 -7.01
N LEU A 59 9.68 -17.39 -5.89
CA LEU A 59 8.30 -16.94 -5.70
C LEU A 59 8.20 -15.50 -5.18
N PHE A 60 9.14 -15.12 -4.29
CA PHE A 60 9.07 -13.86 -3.55
C PHE A 60 10.20 -12.89 -3.91
N ASP A 61 11.15 -13.31 -4.76
CA ASP A 61 12.38 -12.55 -5.09
C ASP A 61 13.18 -12.21 -3.83
N LEU A 62 13.14 -13.10 -2.83
CA LEU A 62 13.82 -12.97 -1.53
C LEU A 62 14.95 -14.00 -1.43
N ASP A 63 16.17 -13.51 -1.37
CA ASP A 63 17.35 -14.35 -1.27
C ASP A 63 17.74 -14.57 0.20
N ILE A 64 17.66 -15.82 0.68
CA ILE A 64 18.08 -16.18 2.02
C ILE A 64 19.56 -16.56 1.96
N GLU A 65 20.41 -15.70 2.50
CA GLU A 65 21.85 -15.92 2.52
C GLU A 65 22.31 -16.67 3.79
N MET A 66 23.50 -17.26 3.72
CA MET A 66 24.13 -17.90 4.86
C MET A 66 25.48 -17.25 5.16
N ASP A 67 25.63 -16.72 6.35
CA ASP A 67 26.93 -16.32 6.86
C ASP A 67 27.77 -17.56 7.22
N ARG A 68 28.90 -17.72 6.54
CA ARG A 68 29.80 -18.88 6.71
C ARG A 68 30.50 -18.90 8.07
N LYS A 69 30.68 -17.73 8.72
CA LYS A 69 31.38 -17.64 10.01
C LYS A 69 30.47 -18.10 11.15
N SER A 70 29.27 -17.51 11.22
CA SER A 70 28.28 -17.84 12.25
C SER A 70 27.45 -19.07 11.91
N ARG A 71 27.52 -19.58 10.67
CA ARG A 71 26.62 -20.61 10.11
C ARG A 71 25.15 -20.29 10.33
N ALA A 72 24.78 -19.02 10.19
CA ALA A 72 23.42 -18.55 10.36
C ALA A 72 22.82 -18.14 9.01
N TYR A 73 21.53 -18.42 8.82
CA TYR A 73 20.75 -17.88 7.72
C TYR A 73 20.24 -16.49 8.09
N TYR A 74 20.16 -15.59 7.10
CA TYR A 74 19.66 -14.24 7.28
C TYR A 74 19.05 -13.71 5.98
N LEU A 75 18.21 -12.68 6.11
CA LEU A 75 17.72 -11.89 4.97
C LEU A 75 18.62 -10.64 4.81
N PRO A 76 19.22 -10.41 3.61
CA PRO A 76 20.05 -9.24 3.38
C PRO A 76 19.26 -7.92 3.54
N GLU A 77 19.91 -6.87 4.06
CA GLU A 77 19.32 -5.53 4.26
C GLU A 77 18.81 -4.84 2.99
N LYS A 78 19.24 -5.32 1.80
CA LYS A 78 18.74 -4.80 0.51
C LYS A 78 17.24 -4.98 0.30
N TYR A 79 16.63 -5.92 1.00
CA TYR A 79 15.17 -6.09 0.98
C TYR A 79 14.55 -5.03 1.86
N GLN A 80 13.86 -4.05 1.25
CA GLN A 80 13.23 -2.95 1.98
C GLN A 80 12.30 -3.50 3.06
N PRO A 81 12.60 -3.28 4.35
CA PRO A 81 11.67 -3.61 5.41
C PRO A 81 10.40 -2.78 5.22
N GLY A 82 9.25 -3.38 5.33
CA GLY A 82 7.96 -2.69 5.28
C GLY A 82 6.96 -3.23 4.26
N ILE A 83 7.31 -3.42 2.99
CA ILE A 83 6.36 -4.00 2.01
C ILE A 83 6.33 -5.52 2.17
N THR A 84 7.51 -6.14 2.25
CA THR A 84 7.64 -7.59 2.41
C THR A 84 7.06 -8.07 3.74
N GLU A 85 7.35 -7.36 4.84
CA GLU A 85 6.79 -7.65 6.17
C GLU A 85 5.27 -7.60 6.18
N LYS A 86 4.68 -6.51 5.68
CA LYS A 86 3.22 -6.37 5.60
C LYS A 86 2.57 -7.45 4.73
N LEU A 87 3.18 -7.81 3.60
CA LEU A 87 2.70 -8.89 2.74
C LEU A 87 2.75 -10.24 3.46
N LEU A 88 3.84 -10.54 4.14
CA LEU A 88 4.02 -11.78 4.88
C LEU A 88 3.03 -11.87 6.05
N GLU A 89 2.86 -10.80 6.83
CA GLU A 89 1.88 -10.74 7.91
C GLU A 89 0.44 -10.97 7.39
N GLN A 90 0.08 -10.31 6.30
CA GLN A 90 -1.25 -10.49 5.69
C GLN A 90 -1.45 -11.91 5.16
N MET A 91 -0.44 -12.50 4.52
CA MET A 91 -0.49 -13.87 4.04
C MET A 91 -0.56 -14.87 5.21
N ALA A 92 0.27 -14.70 6.25
CA ALA A 92 0.26 -15.55 7.43
C ALA A 92 -1.12 -15.49 8.13
N PHE A 93 -1.67 -14.29 8.30
CA PHE A 93 -3.02 -14.09 8.82
C PHE A 93 -4.07 -14.79 7.95
N PHE A 94 -4.07 -14.56 6.64
CA PHE A 94 -5.01 -15.18 5.70
C PHE A 94 -4.99 -16.72 5.78
N PHE A 95 -3.80 -17.31 5.84
CA PHE A 95 -3.68 -18.78 5.95
C PHE A 95 -4.08 -19.32 7.32
N SER A 96 -3.83 -18.59 8.40
CA SER A 96 -4.24 -18.99 9.76
C SER A 96 -5.76 -19.00 9.90
N VAL A 97 -6.42 -17.99 9.35
CA VAL A 97 -7.88 -17.85 9.37
C VAL A 97 -8.56 -18.92 8.53
N ARG A 98 -8.04 -19.25 7.36
CA ARG A 98 -8.66 -20.25 6.47
C ARG A 98 -8.68 -21.67 7.05
N LYS A 99 -7.85 -21.97 8.05
CA LYS A 99 -7.78 -23.29 8.70
C LYS A 99 -8.78 -23.45 9.86
N ALA A 100 -9.05 -22.39 10.56
CA ALA A 100 -10.03 -22.37 11.63
C ALA A 100 -11.41 -22.28 10.98
N HIS A 101 -12.28 -23.24 11.13
CA HIS A 101 -13.73 -23.29 10.80
C HIS A 101 -14.34 -22.02 10.16
N PRO A 102 -15.50 -22.00 9.53
CA PRO A 102 -15.92 -20.87 8.72
C PRO A 102 -15.62 -19.56 9.45
N ALA A 103 -14.62 -18.82 8.92
CA ALA A 103 -14.14 -17.56 9.48
C ALA A 103 -15.24 -16.51 9.64
N ASP A 104 -16.38 -16.77 9.01
CA ASP A 104 -17.58 -15.95 9.00
C ASP A 104 -18.22 -15.74 10.38
N GLU A 105 -17.90 -16.59 11.37
CA GLU A 105 -18.49 -16.48 12.73
C GLU A 105 -17.75 -15.49 13.64
N TYR A 106 -16.45 -15.23 13.41
CA TYR A 106 -15.65 -14.40 14.32
C TYR A 106 -14.72 -13.40 13.64
N ILE A 107 -14.62 -13.42 12.30
CA ILE A 107 -13.85 -12.44 11.52
C ILE A 107 -14.77 -11.70 10.58
N HIS A 108 -14.89 -10.41 10.81
CA HIS A 108 -15.72 -9.54 10.00
C HIS A 108 -14.83 -8.62 9.16
N PHE A 109 -14.81 -8.84 7.84
CA PHE A 109 -14.16 -7.96 6.90
C PHE A 109 -15.10 -6.80 6.50
N ASP A 110 -14.50 -5.65 6.15
CA ASP A 110 -15.30 -4.60 5.51
C ASP A 110 -15.88 -5.15 4.19
N LYS A 111 -17.21 -5.02 4.04
CA LYS A 111 -17.94 -5.53 2.86
C LYS A 111 -17.67 -4.71 1.58
N ARG A 112 -16.96 -3.59 1.70
CA ARG A 112 -16.57 -2.79 0.53
C ARG A 112 -15.48 -3.49 -0.26
N GLU A 113 -15.85 -4.07 -1.39
CA GLU A 113 -14.93 -4.77 -2.27
C GLU A 113 -14.23 -3.79 -3.23
N SER A 114 -12.94 -4.04 -3.47
CA SER A 114 -12.20 -3.36 -4.53
C SER A 114 -12.55 -3.97 -5.87
N GLN A 115 -13.04 -3.15 -6.79
CA GLN A 115 -13.31 -3.57 -8.17
C GLN A 115 -12.08 -3.31 -9.06
N GLY A 116 -11.97 -4.05 -10.16
CA GLY A 116 -10.86 -3.91 -11.12
C GLY A 116 -9.61 -4.70 -10.75
N ASN A 117 -9.64 -5.52 -9.69
CA ASN A 117 -8.51 -6.33 -9.24
C ASN A 117 -8.04 -7.35 -10.29
N GLN A 118 -8.92 -7.75 -11.22
CA GLN A 118 -8.60 -8.68 -12.31
C GLN A 118 -7.47 -8.17 -13.22
N TYR A 119 -7.28 -6.86 -13.31
CA TYR A 119 -6.24 -6.25 -14.15
C TYR A 119 -4.88 -6.08 -13.46
N LEU A 120 -4.79 -6.29 -12.13
CA LEU A 120 -3.59 -5.94 -11.36
C LEU A 120 -2.34 -6.67 -11.83
N THR A 121 -2.42 -7.98 -12.05
CA THR A 121 -1.26 -8.79 -12.48
C THR A 121 -0.79 -8.39 -13.86
N GLU A 122 -1.73 -8.21 -14.78
CA GLU A 122 -1.43 -7.82 -16.17
C GLU A 122 -0.80 -6.42 -16.23
N LEU A 123 -1.37 -5.46 -15.49
CA LEU A 123 -0.85 -4.11 -15.39
C LEU A 123 0.54 -4.05 -14.71
N ALA A 124 0.76 -4.82 -13.65
CA ALA A 124 2.06 -4.90 -12.99
C ALA A 124 3.15 -5.42 -13.95
N ASN A 125 2.82 -6.45 -14.75
CA ASN A 125 3.72 -6.97 -15.78
C ASN A 125 3.97 -5.96 -16.89
N ALA A 126 2.94 -5.24 -17.34
CA ALA A 126 3.07 -4.20 -18.36
C ALA A 126 3.97 -3.05 -17.89
N ILE A 127 3.83 -2.60 -16.64
CA ILE A 127 4.70 -1.58 -16.03
C ILE A 127 6.15 -2.05 -15.95
N ARG A 128 6.38 -3.28 -15.47
CA ARG A 128 7.72 -3.87 -15.34
C ARG A 128 8.42 -3.97 -16.71
N ASN A 129 7.68 -4.40 -17.73
CA ASN A 129 8.20 -4.63 -19.06
C ASN A 129 8.07 -3.40 -19.99
N GLN A 130 7.67 -2.24 -19.47
CA GLN A 130 7.50 -0.98 -20.20
C GLN A 130 6.60 -1.12 -21.45
N ARG A 131 5.54 -1.94 -21.37
CA ARG A 131 4.59 -2.18 -22.46
C ARG A 131 3.56 -1.06 -22.55
N ILE A 132 3.28 -0.61 -23.77
CA ILE A 132 2.20 0.35 -24.05
C ILE A 132 0.85 -0.37 -23.91
N LEU A 133 -0.12 0.31 -23.35
CA LEU A 133 -1.48 -0.19 -23.17
C LEU A 133 -2.46 0.56 -24.06
N ASP A 134 -3.43 -0.17 -24.63
CA ASP A 134 -4.65 0.43 -25.16
C ASP A 134 -5.81 0.13 -24.18
N ILE A 135 -6.41 1.19 -23.65
CA ILE A 135 -7.37 1.14 -22.55
C ILE A 135 -8.68 1.75 -22.99
N GLY A 136 -9.79 0.99 -22.88
CA GLY A 136 -11.13 1.53 -22.88
C GLY A 136 -11.51 2.00 -21.47
N TYR A 137 -11.91 3.27 -21.31
CA TYR A 137 -12.19 3.88 -20.03
C TYR A 137 -13.50 4.68 -20.06
N GLN A 138 -14.37 4.42 -19.08
CA GLN A 138 -15.65 5.13 -18.93
C GLN A 138 -15.71 5.85 -17.58
N LYS A 139 -15.83 7.17 -17.56
CA LYS A 139 -16.04 7.94 -16.34
C LYS A 139 -17.44 7.70 -15.78
N PHE A 140 -17.63 7.83 -14.47
CA PHE A 140 -18.95 7.71 -13.85
C PHE A 140 -19.96 8.76 -14.33
N GLU A 141 -19.47 9.92 -14.75
CA GLU A 141 -20.28 11.05 -15.19
C GLU A 141 -20.57 11.03 -16.71
N SER A 142 -20.19 9.97 -17.41
CA SER A 142 -20.30 9.87 -18.86
C SER A 142 -20.60 8.44 -19.30
N ASP A 143 -21.55 8.30 -20.20
CA ASP A 143 -21.86 7.02 -20.86
C ASP A 143 -20.87 6.70 -22.01
N GLU A 144 -20.00 7.65 -22.35
CA GLU A 144 -19.04 7.49 -23.44
C GLU A 144 -17.78 6.75 -22.97
N GLU A 145 -17.46 5.64 -23.64
CA GLU A 145 -16.16 4.98 -23.50
C GLU A 145 -15.10 5.70 -24.33
N LYS A 146 -14.02 6.14 -23.68
CA LYS A 146 -12.85 6.74 -24.33
C LYS A 146 -11.71 5.75 -24.43
N LYS A 147 -11.13 5.66 -25.62
CA LYS A 147 -9.92 4.84 -25.84
C LYS A 147 -8.68 5.68 -25.65
N HIS A 148 -7.71 5.12 -24.92
CA HIS A 148 -6.43 5.77 -24.64
C HIS A 148 -5.28 4.83 -24.91
N THR A 149 -4.29 5.30 -25.69
CA THR A 149 -2.97 4.69 -25.72
C THR A 149 -2.18 5.24 -24.53
N PHE A 150 -1.75 4.37 -23.63
CA PHE A 150 -1.31 4.74 -22.29
C PHE A 150 0.07 4.15 -21.96
N TYR A 151 0.91 4.94 -21.34
CA TYR A 151 2.21 4.56 -20.79
C TYR A 151 2.07 4.31 -19.29
N PRO A 152 1.97 3.05 -18.83
CA PRO A 152 1.72 2.73 -17.43
C PRO A 152 3.01 2.91 -16.61
N LEU A 153 2.94 3.69 -15.53
CA LEU A 153 4.12 4.03 -14.72
C LEU A 153 4.05 3.48 -13.30
N ALA A 154 2.85 3.44 -12.70
CA ALA A 154 2.67 2.92 -11.36
C ALA A 154 1.24 2.42 -11.10
N LEU A 155 1.11 1.50 -10.14
CA LEU A 155 -0.15 1.14 -9.51
C LEU A 155 -0.18 1.74 -8.10
N LYS A 156 -1.29 2.35 -7.71
CA LYS A 156 -1.48 2.90 -6.38
C LYS A 156 -2.80 2.44 -5.79
N GLN A 157 -2.75 1.88 -4.59
CA GLN A 157 -3.94 1.66 -3.80
C GLN A 157 -4.22 2.90 -2.95
N PHE A 158 -5.45 3.37 -2.97
CA PHE A 158 -5.93 4.39 -2.06
C PHE A 158 -7.31 4.01 -1.53
N ARG A 159 -7.43 3.92 -0.20
CA ARG A 159 -8.57 3.32 0.47
C ARG A 159 -8.80 1.89 -0.08
N VAL A 160 -9.98 1.58 -0.56
CA VAL A 160 -10.32 0.24 -1.10
C VAL A 160 -10.26 0.15 -2.63
N ARG A 161 -9.66 1.13 -3.33
CA ARG A 161 -9.60 1.16 -4.79
C ARG A 161 -8.17 1.17 -5.31
N TRP A 162 -7.98 0.51 -6.45
CA TRP A 162 -6.74 0.55 -7.19
C TRP A 162 -6.80 1.53 -8.36
N TYR A 163 -5.68 2.17 -8.61
CA TYR A 163 -5.50 3.17 -9.64
C TYR A 163 -4.25 2.88 -10.45
N LEU A 164 -4.38 3.00 -11.77
CA LEU A 164 -3.27 3.03 -12.71
C LEU A 164 -2.85 4.48 -12.92
N ILE A 165 -1.57 4.76 -12.72
CA ILE A 165 -0.98 6.08 -12.91
C ILE A 165 0.00 6.00 -14.06
N GLY A 166 -0.07 6.95 -14.98
CA GLY A 166 0.81 7.01 -16.13
C GLY A 166 0.52 8.21 -17.01
N GLN A 167 0.88 8.12 -18.28
CA GLN A 167 0.67 9.19 -19.25
C GLN A 167 -0.12 8.67 -20.45
N ILE A 168 -1.09 9.46 -20.91
CA ILE A 168 -1.71 9.23 -22.22
C ILE A 168 -0.71 9.69 -23.29
N LYS A 169 -0.54 8.91 -24.35
CA LYS A 169 0.34 9.25 -25.47
C LYS A 169 0.04 10.66 -25.99
N GLY A 170 1.08 11.49 -26.07
CA GLY A 170 0.96 12.88 -26.52
C GLY A 170 0.47 13.87 -25.45
N LYS A 171 0.38 13.44 -24.18
CA LYS A 171 0.12 14.33 -23.04
C LYS A 171 1.38 14.44 -22.17
N ASP A 172 1.60 15.62 -21.62
CA ASP A 172 2.75 15.97 -20.76
C ASP A 172 2.41 16.04 -19.27
N PHE A 173 1.27 15.46 -18.89
CA PHE A 173 0.84 15.37 -17.50
C PHE A 173 0.44 13.94 -17.12
N LEU A 174 0.49 13.64 -15.81
CA LEU A 174 0.05 12.35 -15.27
C LEU A 174 -1.47 12.23 -15.36
N THR A 175 -1.91 11.05 -15.78
CA THR A 175 -3.31 10.66 -15.78
C THR A 175 -3.50 9.51 -14.80
N VAL A 176 -4.59 9.59 -14.02
CA VAL A 176 -4.95 8.58 -13.03
C VAL A 176 -6.25 7.91 -13.46
N LEU A 177 -6.20 6.61 -13.64
CA LEU A 177 -7.33 5.79 -14.07
C LEU A 177 -7.72 4.80 -12.97
N GLY A 178 -8.96 4.89 -12.45
CA GLY A 178 -9.48 3.88 -11.52
C GLY A 178 -9.72 2.56 -12.24
N LEU A 179 -9.22 1.45 -11.71
CA LEU A 179 -9.36 0.15 -12.36
C LEU A 179 -10.82 -0.33 -12.44
N ASP A 180 -11.66 0.15 -11.52
CA ASP A 180 -13.11 -0.09 -11.49
C ASP A 180 -13.87 0.52 -12.68
N ARG A 181 -13.24 1.42 -13.42
CA ARG A 181 -13.79 2.12 -14.58
C ARG A 181 -13.16 1.70 -15.91
N MET A 182 -12.24 0.74 -15.88
CA MET A 182 -11.67 0.15 -17.08
C MET A 182 -12.67 -0.84 -17.69
N LYS A 183 -12.97 -0.69 -18.97
CA LYS A 183 -13.88 -1.56 -19.73
C LYS A 183 -13.11 -2.60 -20.53
N ASN A 184 -11.97 -2.19 -21.07
CA ASN A 184 -11.11 -3.05 -21.87
C ASN A 184 -9.63 -2.72 -21.61
N LEU A 185 -8.77 -3.74 -21.67
CA LEU A 185 -7.33 -3.62 -21.53
C LEU A 185 -6.66 -4.49 -22.60
N ILE A 186 -5.80 -3.88 -23.39
CA ILE A 186 -4.94 -4.57 -24.34
C ILE A 186 -3.50 -4.20 -24.05
N VAL A 187 -2.67 -5.17 -23.68
CA VAL A 187 -1.22 -4.98 -23.57
C VAL A 187 -0.62 -5.18 -24.95
N THR A 188 -0.06 -4.12 -25.51
CA THR A 188 0.54 -4.15 -26.85
C THR A 188 1.97 -4.72 -26.81
N ASP A 189 2.51 -5.08 -27.98
CA ASP A 189 3.92 -5.46 -28.11
C ASP A 189 4.86 -4.27 -28.16
N ALA A 190 4.33 -3.05 -28.32
CA ALA A 190 5.10 -1.84 -28.38
C ALA A 190 5.65 -1.45 -26.99
N LEU A 191 6.84 -0.91 -26.96
CA LEU A 191 7.51 -0.43 -25.74
C LEU A 191 7.50 1.10 -25.68
N PHE A 192 7.53 1.64 -24.48
CA PHE A 192 7.78 3.05 -24.25
C PHE A 192 9.09 3.24 -23.45
N ASN A 193 9.72 4.39 -23.58
CA ASN A 193 10.90 4.72 -22.79
C ASN A 193 10.48 5.40 -21.48
N ARG A 194 10.66 4.70 -20.36
CA ARG A 194 10.30 5.23 -19.04
C ARG A 194 11.07 6.50 -18.65
N MET A 195 12.28 6.67 -19.17
CA MET A 195 13.12 7.86 -18.88
C MET A 195 12.59 9.14 -19.53
N GLU A 196 11.75 9.01 -20.53
CA GLU A 196 11.06 10.13 -21.20
C GLU A 196 9.73 10.49 -20.52
N CYS A 197 9.30 9.71 -19.52
CA CYS A 197 8.07 9.92 -18.79
C CYS A 197 8.31 10.73 -17.50
N LEU A 198 7.24 11.28 -16.95
CA LEU A 198 7.28 12.02 -15.70
C LEU A 198 7.71 11.13 -14.52
N PRO A 199 8.47 11.66 -13.54
CA PRO A 199 8.99 10.91 -12.39
C PRO A 199 7.90 10.68 -11.34
N VAL A 200 7.03 9.69 -11.55
CA VAL A 200 5.84 9.40 -10.73
C VAL A 200 6.16 9.31 -9.23
N SER A 201 7.25 8.63 -8.85
CA SER A 201 7.60 8.46 -7.43
C SER A 201 7.90 9.80 -6.74
N ALA A 202 8.57 10.72 -7.42
CA ALA A 202 8.87 12.04 -6.88
C ALA A 202 7.58 12.90 -6.76
N ILE A 203 6.72 12.82 -7.76
CA ILE A 203 5.44 13.54 -7.79
C ILE A 203 4.52 13.02 -6.68
N LEU A 204 4.35 11.71 -6.56
CA LEU A 204 3.47 11.11 -5.56
C LEU A 204 4.01 11.19 -4.13
N HIS A 205 5.29 11.49 -3.94
CA HIS A 205 5.90 11.60 -2.61
C HIS A 205 5.24 12.67 -1.73
N TYR A 206 4.78 13.76 -2.34
CA TYR A 206 4.12 14.85 -1.65
C TYR A 206 2.61 14.93 -1.88
N SER A 207 2.03 13.93 -2.53
CA SER A 207 0.60 13.87 -2.79
C SER A 207 -0.12 12.92 -1.83
N PHE A 208 -1.10 13.42 -1.09
CA PHE A 208 -2.04 12.57 -0.36
C PHE A 208 -3.21 12.17 -1.26
N GLY A 209 -3.48 10.87 -1.33
CA GLY A 209 -4.48 10.33 -2.27
C GLY A 209 -3.88 9.96 -3.62
N ILE A 210 -4.62 10.24 -4.68
CA ILE A 210 -4.29 9.81 -6.05
C ILE A 210 -4.03 10.96 -7.02
N ILE A 211 -4.29 12.19 -6.60
CA ILE A 211 -4.22 13.39 -7.45
C ILE A 211 -2.92 14.12 -7.18
N ASP A 212 -2.24 14.51 -8.26
CA ASP A 212 -1.21 15.53 -8.26
C ASP A 212 -1.84 16.84 -8.74
N THR A 213 -1.70 17.90 -7.95
CA THR A 213 -2.23 19.24 -8.31
C THR A 213 -1.27 20.00 -9.22
N GLY A 214 -0.05 19.53 -9.40
CA GLY A 214 1.01 20.26 -10.08
C GLY A 214 1.60 21.40 -9.23
N GLU A 215 1.06 21.63 -8.04
CA GLU A 215 1.52 22.68 -7.13
C GLU A 215 2.68 22.19 -6.25
N ALA A 216 3.46 23.14 -5.74
CA ALA A 216 4.51 22.82 -4.80
C ALA A 216 3.91 22.34 -3.45
N PRO A 217 4.56 21.37 -2.78
CA PRO A 217 4.09 20.94 -1.46
C PRO A 217 4.27 22.03 -0.42
N GLU A 218 3.21 22.31 0.31
CA GLU A 218 3.16 23.33 1.35
C GLU A 218 3.34 22.75 2.75
N ARG A 219 3.73 23.61 3.68
CA ARG A 219 3.66 23.32 5.11
C ARG A 219 2.24 23.49 5.59
N ILE A 220 1.67 22.43 6.15
CA ILE A 220 0.32 22.42 6.72
C ILE A 220 0.47 22.20 8.22
N GLU A 221 -0.13 23.08 9.03
CA GLU A 221 -0.20 22.90 10.48
C GLU A 221 -1.65 22.82 10.93
N PHE A 222 -1.90 21.89 11.82
CA PHE A 222 -3.22 21.70 12.41
C PHE A 222 -3.11 21.23 13.86
N GLU A 223 -4.11 21.54 14.64
CA GLU A 223 -4.26 21.07 16.02
C GLU A 223 -5.41 20.08 16.09
N VAL A 224 -5.21 19.01 16.84
CA VAL A 224 -6.27 18.07 17.17
C VAL A 224 -6.40 17.89 18.67
N ARG A 225 -7.59 17.53 19.17
CA ARG A 225 -7.79 17.17 20.58
C ARG A 225 -6.87 16.03 20.98
N ASN A 226 -6.35 16.06 22.22
CA ASN A 226 -5.33 15.11 22.66
C ASN A 226 -5.74 13.65 22.49
N ARG A 227 -7.03 13.32 22.66
CA ARG A 227 -7.53 11.96 22.40
C ARG A 227 -7.36 11.56 20.92
N GLN A 228 -7.68 12.45 19.99
CA GLN A 228 -7.50 12.20 18.55
C GLN A 228 -6.02 12.15 18.15
N ALA A 229 -5.18 12.92 18.85
CA ALA A 229 -3.74 12.94 18.59
C ALA A 229 -3.07 11.59 18.80
N GLU A 230 -3.53 10.76 19.73
CA GLU A 230 -2.94 9.43 19.96
C GLU A 230 -3.21 8.51 18.77
N TYR A 231 -4.38 8.59 18.13
CA TYR A 231 -4.67 7.86 16.89
C TYR A 231 -3.77 8.34 15.74
N LEU A 232 -3.58 9.65 15.58
CA LEU A 232 -2.71 10.20 14.54
C LEU A 232 -1.20 9.92 14.78
N LYS A 233 -0.80 9.62 16.00
CA LYS A 233 0.57 9.17 16.30
C LYS A 233 0.75 7.69 15.93
N SER A 234 -0.24 6.85 16.22
CA SER A 234 -0.19 5.42 15.88
C SER A 234 -0.35 5.17 14.39
N GLN A 235 -1.17 5.99 13.71
CA GLN A 235 -1.40 5.93 12.28
C GLN A 235 -1.33 7.33 11.67
N PRO A 236 -0.13 7.81 11.30
CA PRO A 236 0.06 9.12 10.69
C PRO A 236 -0.67 9.24 9.36
N ILE A 237 -1.23 10.42 9.09
CA ILE A 237 -1.86 10.74 7.79
C ILE A 237 -0.86 10.55 6.65
N HIS A 238 0.40 10.94 6.88
CA HIS A 238 1.47 10.83 5.90
C HIS A 238 2.84 10.74 6.58
N GLN A 239 3.83 10.14 5.91
CA GLN A 239 5.22 10.03 6.41
C GLN A 239 5.87 11.36 6.79
N SER A 240 5.43 12.47 6.20
CA SER A 240 5.90 13.82 6.54
C SER A 240 5.31 14.36 7.85
N GLN A 241 4.35 13.65 8.49
CA GLN A 241 3.72 14.10 9.72
C GLN A 241 4.74 14.17 10.86
N LYS A 242 4.79 15.32 11.51
CA LYS A 242 5.63 15.53 12.69
C LYS A 242 4.83 16.22 13.78
N LEU A 243 5.00 15.77 15.01
CA LEU A 243 4.48 16.46 16.18
C LEU A 243 5.29 17.74 16.41
N LEU A 244 4.62 18.87 16.57
CA LEU A 244 5.25 20.15 16.88
C LEU A 244 5.16 20.49 18.38
N LYS A 245 3.97 20.37 18.96
CA LYS A 245 3.72 20.76 20.35
C LYS A 245 2.55 19.98 20.93
N LYS A 246 2.69 19.55 22.18
CA LYS A 246 1.58 18.99 22.97
C LYS A 246 1.18 20.06 24.01
N GLY A 247 -0.08 20.47 23.98
CA GLY A 247 -0.71 21.34 24.97
C GLY A 247 -1.59 20.55 25.93
N PRO A 248 -2.31 21.23 26.85
CA PRO A 248 -3.19 20.57 27.80
C PRO A 248 -4.36 19.85 27.11
N ASP A 249 -5.00 20.47 26.12
CA ASP A 249 -6.20 19.94 25.45
C ASP A 249 -5.95 19.57 23.99
N TRP A 250 -4.95 20.20 23.35
CA TRP A 250 -4.67 20.12 21.92
C TRP A 250 -3.22 19.78 21.64
N THR A 251 -3.01 18.95 20.64
CA THR A 251 -1.71 18.60 20.10
C THR A 251 -1.58 19.14 18.68
N ARG A 252 -0.49 19.88 18.40
CA ARG A 252 -0.18 20.45 17.09
C ARG A 252 0.73 19.53 16.30
N PHE A 253 0.34 19.28 15.06
CA PHE A 253 1.10 18.55 14.06
C PHE A 253 1.44 19.44 12.87
N LYS A 254 2.45 19.03 12.11
CA LYS A 254 2.74 19.55 10.78
C LYS A 254 2.82 18.45 9.75
N LEU A 255 2.46 18.77 8.51
CA LEU A 255 2.66 17.99 7.30
C LEU A 255 3.42 18.83 6.28
N LYS A 256 4.02 18.18 5.28
CA LYS A 256 4.51 18.82 4.05
C LYS A 256 3.91 18.05 2.87
N LEU A 257 2.84 18.58 2.27
CA LEU A 257 2.05 17.94 1.22
C LEU A 257 1.48 18.99 0.28
N GLN A 258 1.11 18.55 -0.92
CA GLN A 258 0.18 19.29 -1.77
C GLN A 258 -1.22 19.30 -1.14
N ILE A 259 -1.92 20.42 -1.21
CA ILE A 259 -3.28 20.55 -0.67
C ILE A 259 -4.28 19.96 -1.68
N THR A 260 -4.33 18.62 -1.70
CA THR A 260 -5.23 17.87 -2.59
C THR A 260 -6.65 17.79 -2.02
N HIS A 261 -7.63 17.55 -2.89
CA HIS A 261 -9.01 17.27 -2.46
C HIS A 261 -9.08 16.11 -1.45
N HIS A 262 -8.31 15.04 -1.65
CA HIS A 262 -8.29 13.90 -0.73
C HIS A 262 -7.70 14.27 0.65
N LEU A 263 -6.68 15.13 0.68
CA LEU A 263 -6.13 15.61 1.95
C LEU A 263 -7.17 16.45 2.71
N LYS A 264 -7.88 17.33 2.00
CA LYS A 264 -8.98 18.12 2.60
C LYS A 264 -10.06 17.20 3.18
N GLN A 265 -10.50 16.19 2.44
CA GLN A 265 -11.46 15.21 2.94
C GLN A 265 -10.96 14.46 4.18
N GLU A 266 -9.67 14.08 4.21
CA GLU A 266 -9.08 13.39 5.35
C GLU A 266 -9.08 14.28 6.60
N LEU A 267 -8.67 15.54 6.45
CA LEU A 267 -8.69 16.51 7.55
C LEU A 267 -10.13 16.84 8.01
N LEU A 268 -11.08 16.97 7.07
CA LEU A 268 -12.50 17.19 7.38
C LEU A 268 -13.11 16.01 8.16
N SER A 269 -12.65 14.79 7.94
CA SER A 269 -13.11 13.61 8.70
C SER A 269 -12.80 13.67 10.20
N LEU A 270 -11.87 14.54 10.60
CA LEU A 270 -11.48 14.74 12.01
C LEU A 270 -12.36 15.76 12.75
N ILE A 271 -13.29 16.43 12.08
CA ILE A 271 -14.22 17.38 12.71
C ILE A 271 -15.13 16.62 13.71
N PRO A 272 -15.43 17.20 14.88
CA PRO A 272 -15.13 18.55 15.37
C PRO A 272 -13.79 18.66 16.14
N ASN A 273 -12.90 17.68 16.04
CA ASN A 273 -11.70 17.55 16.86
C ASN A 273 -10.44 18.14 16.21
N ILE A 274 -10.57 18.93 15.14
CA ILE A 274 -9.47 19.53 14.41
C ILE A 274 -9.62 21.06 14.28
N LYS A 275 -8.47 21.76 14.25
CA LYS A 275 -8.35 23.18 13.85
C LYS A 275 -7.21 23.28 12.86
N ILE A 276 -7.45 23.89 11.71
CA ILE A 276 -6.40 24.27 10.77
C ILE A 276 -5.72 25.53 11.29
N VAL A 277 -4.40 25.54 11.29
CA VAL A 277 -3.57 26.65 11.79
C VAL A 277 -2.82 27.34 10.66
N HIS A 278 -2.37 26.55 9.66
CA HIS A 278 -1.62 27.05 8.51
C HIS A 278 -1.78 26.06 7.32
N PRO A 279 -1.85 26.55 6.08
CA PRO A 279 -1.86 27.95 5.65
C PRO A 279 -3.23 28.62 5.88
N PRO A 280 -3.28 29.97 5.86
CA PRO A 280 -4.54 30.71 6.01
C PRO A 280 -5.57 30.35 4.93
N SER A 281 -5.15 30.14 3.69
CA SER A 281 -6.01 29.74 2.58
C SER A 281 -6.78 28.45 2.89
N LEU A 282 -6.11 27.43 3.44
CA LEU A 282 -6.76 26.17 3.82
C LEU A 282 -7.72 26.39 5.01
N MET A 283 -7.38 27.26 5.94
CA MET A 283 -8.27 27.61 7.07
C MET A 283 -9.56 28.26 6.56
N GLU A 284 -9.46 29.24 5.67
CA GLU A 284 -10.61 29.93 5.08
C GLU A 284 -11.49 28.97 4.26
N GLU A 285 -10.87 28.07 3.49
CA GLU A 285 -11.56 27.04 2.74
C GLU A 285 -12.33 26.09 3.66
N PHE A 286 -11.72 25.66 4.77
CA PHE A 286 -12.39 24.82 5.77
C PHE A 286 -13.60 25.51 6.38
N GLN A 287 -13.48 26.80 6.73
CA GLN A 287 -14.59 27.58 7.26
C GLN A 287 -15.74 27.69 6.23
N SER A 288 -15.41 27.93 4.97
CA SER A 288 -16.40 27.99 3.89
C SER A 288 -17.15 26.66 3.73
N ILE A 289 -16.44 25.53 3.68
CA ILE A 289 -17.04 24.19 3.56
C ILE A 289 -17.96 23.90 4.76
N LEU A 290 -17.55 24.29 5.97
CA LEU A 290 -18.37 24.08 7.17
C LEU A 290 -19.65 24.94 7.16
N LEU A 291 -19.55 26.19 6.73
CA LEU A 291 -20.72 27.05 6.60
C LEU A 291 -21.70 26.55 5.53
N GLU A 292 -21.19 26.12 4.39
CA GLU A 292 -22.00 25.50 3.33
C GLU A 292 -22.71 24.24 3.84
N ALA A 293 -21.97 23.35 4.55
CA ALA A 293 -22.55 22.14 5.14
C ALA A 293 -23.65 22.46 6.16
N ILE A 294 -23.53 23.52 6.96
CA ILE A 294 -24.57 23.96 7.89
C ILE A 294 -25.80 24.45 7.14
N ASN A 295 -25.60 25.28 6.11
CA ASN A 295 -26.71 25.83 5.32
C ASN A 295 -27.51 24.69 4.62
N LEU A 296 -26.83 23.73 4.01
CA LEU A 296 -27.48 22.55 3.40
C LEU A 296 -28.28 21.67 4.36
N GLN A 297 -27.99 21.73 5.68
CA GLN A 297 -28.78 20.98 6.68
C GLN A 297 -30.01 21.75 7.17
N GLN A 298 -30.14 23.04 6.81
CA GLN A 298 -31.25 23.91 7.19
C GLN A 298 -32.32 24.05 6.09
N GLU A 299 -32.00 23.58 4.85
CA GLU A 299 -32.93 23.44 3.73
C GLU A 299 -33.77 22.14 3.84
#